data_2c445480e5fd18e78784df2fb1fb39cf
#
_entry.id   2c445480e5fd18e78784df2fb1fb39cf
#
_cell.length_a   1.000
_cell.length_b   1.000
_cell.length_c   1.000
_cell.angle_alpha   90.00
_cell.angle_beta   90.00
_cell.angle_gamma   90.00
#
_symmetry.space_group_name_H-M   'P 1'
#
loop_
_entity.id
_entity.type
_entity.pdbx_description
1 polymer ?
#
loop_
_entity_poly.entity_id
_entity_poly.type
_entity_poly.pdbx_seq_one_letter_code
_entity_poly.pdbx_strand_id
1 'polypeptide(L)'
;MACTTFSSKEKALECCRTLIREQLVACTQVTGPITSNFLWDGEMCEEMEWKVEMKASIEKIGEVENAILQLHEYELPQWVTWNVSANPVYGSWVNSGN
;
A
#
# COMPACT_ATOMS: atom_id res chain seq x y z
N MET A 1 0.34 -6.49 7.04
CA MET A 1 -0.22 -6.17 5.70
C MET A 1 -0.81 -4.77 5.70
N ALA A 2 -0.62 -4.07 4.62
CA ALA A 2 -1.23 -2.77 4.41
C ALA A 2 -1.67 -2.62 2.97
N CYS A 3 -2.58 -1.68 2.73
CA CYS A 3 -3.15 -1.51 1.40
C CYS A 3 -3.49 -0.04 1.17
N THR A 4 -3.24 0.41 -0.05
CA THR A 4 -3.62 1.72 -0.54
C THR A 4 -4.00 1.61 -2.02
N THR A 5 -4.54 2.69 -2.59
CA THR A 5 -4.91 2.73 -4.01
C THR A 5 -4.38 3.99 -4.68
N PHE A 6 -4.15 3.91 -5.98
CA PHE A 6 -3.68 5.04 -6.80
C PHE A 6 -4.52 5.15 -8.07
N SER A 7 -4.52 6.34 -8.67
CA SER A 7 -5.30 6.60 -9.86
C SER A 7 -4.66 6.06 -11.14
N SER A 8 -3.38 5.67 -11.08
CA SER A 8 -2.70 5.10 -12.24
C SER A 8 -1.71 4.04 -11.81
N LYS A 9 -1.42 3.12 -12.73
CA LYS A 9 -0.43 2.07 -12.49
C LYS A 9 0.96 2.68 -12.27
N GLU A 10 1.30 3.71 -13.03
CA GLU A 10 2.60 4.37 -12.90
C GLU A 10 2.83 4.95 -11.52
N LYS A 11 1.83 5.63 -10.98
CA LYS A 11 1.95 6.21 -9.64
C LYS A 11 2.04 5.13 -8.57
N ALA A 12 1.31 4.05 -8.73
CA ALA A 12 1.39 2.90 -7.83
C ALA A 12 2.81 2.31 -7.84
N LEU A 13 3.36 2.08 -9.04
CA LEU A 13 4.69 1.49 -9.17
C LEU A 13 5.79 2.42 -8.64
N GLU A 14 5.65 3.71 -8.85
CA GLU A 14 6.59 4.70 -8.35
C GLU A 14 6.67 4.67 -6.83
N CYS A 15 5.51 4.63 -6.19
CA CYS A 15 5.42 4.49 -4.74
C CYS A 15 6.05 3.19 -4.27
N CYS A 16 5.75 2.08 -4.94
CA CYS A 16 6.31 0.77 -4.60
C CYS A 16 7.84 0.77 -4.67
N ARG A 17 8.40 1.34 -5.72
CA ARG A 17 9.85 1.41 -5.88
C ARG A 17 10.51 2.17 -4.74
N THR A 18 9.90 3.28 -4.33
CA THR A 18 10.41 4.09 -3.24
C THR A 18 10.40 3.32 -1.92
N LEU A 19 9.27 2.67 -1.61
CA LEU A 19 9.14 1.90 -0.37
C LEU A 19 10.15 0.75 -0.29
N ILE A 20 10.36 0.06 -1.40
CA ILE A 20 11.33 -1.05 -1.45
C ILE A 20 12.76 -0.52 -1.33
N ARG A 21 13.07 0.55 -2.07
CA ARG A 21 14.41 1.14 -2.04
C ARG A 21 14.79 1.61 -0.66
N GLU A 22 13.85 2.17 0.06
CA GLU A 22 14.06 2.66 1.42
C GLU A 22 13.91 1.57 2.47
N GLN A 23 13.68 0.34 2.05
CA GLN A 23 13.59 -0.83 2.93
C GLN A 23 12.48 -0.70 3.99
N LEU A 24 11.42 0.01 3.65
CA LEU A 24 10.26 0.17 4.54
C LEU A 24 9.32 -1.03 4.48
N VAL A 25 9.25 -1.68 3.33
CA VAL A 25 8.42 -2.87 3.15
C VAL A 25 9.25 -3.97 2.51
N ALA A 26 8.86 -5.21 2.74
CA ALA A 26 9.56 -6.36 2.16
C ALA A 26 9.06 -6.67 0.76
N CYS A 27 7.78 -6.38 0.49
CA CYS A 27 7.15 -6.78 -0.77
C CYS A 27 5.97 -5.89 -1.04
N THR A 28 5.79 -5.53 -2.32
CA THR A 28 4.59 -4.83 -2.78
C THR A 28 4.00 -5.60 -3.95
N GLN A 29 2.68 -5.59 -4.05
CA GLN A 29 1.97 -6.22 -5.16
C GLN A 29 0.90 -5.27 -5.64
N VAL A 30 0.85 -5.06 -6.96
CA VAL A 30 -0.07 -4.11 -7.58
C VAL A 30 -1.12 -4.88 -8.37
N THR A 31 -2.38 -4.60 -8.10
CA THR A 31 -3.52 -5.19 -8.80
C THR A 31 -4.34 -4.08 -9.42
N GLY A 32 -4.68 -4.21 -10.67
CA GLY A 32 -5.53 -3.24 -11.34
C GLY A 32 -5.60 -3.48 -12.84
N PRO A 33 -6.48 -2.73 -13.52
CA PRO A 33 -7.37 -1.75 -12.91
C PRO A 33 -8.51 -2.40 -12.16
N ILE A 34 -8.90 -1.78 -11.04
CA ILE A 34 -10.09 -2.16 -10.28
C ILE A 34 -11.07 -0.99 -10.33
N THR A 35 -12.35 -1.27 -10.16
CA THR A 35 -13.37 -0.25 -10.09
C THR A 35 -13.74 -0.03 -8.61
N SER A 36 -13.56 1.20 -8.14
CA SER A 36 -13.89 1.58 -6.78
C SER A 36 -15.14 2.43 -6.77
N ASN A 37 -16.10 2.08 -5.94
CA ASN A 37 -17.35 2.84 -5.78
C ASN A 37 -17.39 3.39 -4.37
N PHE A 38 -17.68 4.70 -4.24
CA PHE A 38 -17.67 5.35 -2.93
C PHE A 38 -18.50 6.63 -2.97
N LEU A 39 -18.80 7.15 -1.77
CA LEU A 39 -19.45 8.44 -1.64
C LEU A 39 -18.41 9.49 -1.29
N TRP A 40 -18.46 10.61 -2.01
CA TRP A 40 -17.59 11.75 -1.74
C TRP A 40 -18.42 13.01 -1.83
N ASP A 41 -18.45 13.79 -0.76
CA ASP A 41 -19.28 14.99 -0.66
C ASP A 41 -20.75 14.73 -1.04
N GLY A 42 -21.28 13.60 -0.60
CA GLY A 42 -22.68 13.23 -0.85
C GLY A 42 -22.95 12.70 -2.24
N GLU A 43 -21.95 12.59 -3.10
CA GLU A 43 -22.12 12.10 -4.46
C GLU A 43 -21.50 10.72 -4.64
N MET A 44 -22.18 9.89 -5.42
CA MET A 44 -21.65 8.57 -5.76
C MET A 44 -20.56 8.70 -6.81
N CYS A 45 -19.40 8.15 -6.49
CA CYS A 45 -18.25 8.17 -7.40
C CYS A 45 -17.90 6.75 -7.82
N GLU A 46 -17.42 6.61 -9.04
CA GLU A 46 -16.92 5.36 -9.58
C GLU A 46 -15.61 5.67 -10.28
N GLU A 47 -14.52 5.11 -9.75
CA GLU A 47 -13.19 5.42 -10.23
C GLU A 47 -12.42 4.16 -10.55
N MET A 48 -11.57 4.23 -11.58
CA MET A 48 -10.64 3.17 -11.90
C MET A 48 -9.38 3.38 -11.07
N GLU A 49 -8.96 2.34 -10.36
CA GLU A 49 -7.81 2.45 -9.48
C GLU A 49 -6.89 1.25 -9.57
N TRP A 50 -5.68 1.41 -9.07
CA TRP A 50 -4.70 0.35 -8.90
C TRP A 50 -4.42 0.19 -7.42
N LYS A 51 -4.60 -1.03 -6.92
CA LYS A 51 -4.43 -1.34 -5.52
C LYS A 51 -3.02 -1.84 -5.26
N VAL A 52 -2.40 -1.32 -4.22
CA VAL A 52 -1.10 -1.79 -3.75
C VAL A 52 -1.30 -2.49 -2.42
N GLU A 53 -0.94 -3.77 -2.37
CA GLU A 53 -0.85 -4.50 -1.12
C GLU A 53 0.62 -4.65 -0.77
N MET A 54 0.94 -4.51 0.51
CA MET A 54 2.32 -4.55 0.93
C MET A 54 2.49 -5.34 2.21
N LYS A 55 3.64 -5.98 2.31
CA LYS A 55 4.02 -6.78 3.47
C LYS A 55 5.17 -6.08 4.17
N ALA A 56 4.98 -5.80 5.44
CA ALA A 56 5.98 -5.11 6.24
C ALA A 56 5.90 -5.63 7.67
N SER A 57 6.99 -5.47 8.41
CA SER A 57 6.98 -5.82 9.82
C SER A 57 6.10 -4.83 10.59
N ILE A 58 5.51 -5.29 11.68
CA ILE A 58 4.67 -4.47 12.55
C ILE A 58 5.46 -3.24 13.04
N GLU A 59 6.75 -3.42 13.29
CA GLU A 59 7.60 -2.36 13.81
C GLU A 59 7.77 -1.19 12.83
N LYS A 60 7.68 -1.46 11.53
CA LYS A 60 7.86 -0.45 10.49
C LYS A 60 6.57 0.17 9.99
N ILE A 61 5.42 -0.37 10.37
CA ILE A 61 4.15 0.02 9.76
C ILE A 61 3.85 1.52 9.92
N GLY A 62 4.23 2.11 11.05
CA GLY A 62 4.06 3.55 11.27
C GLY A 62 4.90 4.38 10.32
N GLU A 63 6.14 3.95 10.05
CA GLU A 63 7.00 4.64 9.10
C GLU A 63 6.47 4.50 7.68
N VAL A 64 5.90 3.33 7.35
CA VAL A 64 5.29 3.10 6.05
C VAL A 64 4.12 4.05 5.85
N GLU A 65 3.26 4.18 6.85
CA GLU A 65 2.13 5.10 6.79
C GLU A 65 2.58 6.52 6.52
N ASN A 66 3.59 6.99 7.25
CA ASN A 66 4.12 8.35 7.04
C ASN A 66 4.64 8.54 5.63
N ALA A 67 5.35 7.55 5.10
CA ALA A 67 5.87 7.61 3.73
C ALA A 67 4.73 7.65 2.72
N ILE A 68 3.71 6.83 2.90
CA ILE A 68 2.53 6.80 2.01
C ILE A 68 1.84 8.15 2.00
N LEU A 69 1.63 8.75 3.17
CA LEU A 69 0.95 10.04 3.25
C LEU A 69 1.73 11.15 2.54
N GLN A 70 3.06 11.06 2.52
CA GLN A 70 3.89 12.03 1.81
C GLN A 70 3.97 11.79 0.31
N LEU A 71 3.93 10.52 -0.09
CA LEU A 71 4.08 10.14 -1.50
C LEU A 71 2.76 10.13 -2.28
N HIS A 72 1.64 10.11 -1.57
CA HIS A 72 0.35 9.88 -2.21
C HIS A 72 -0.18 11.12 -2.93
N GLU A 73 -0.82 10.88 -4.08
CA GLU A 73 -1.44 11.92 -4.89
C GLU A 73 -2.78 12.40 -4.34
N TYR A 74 -3.45 11.56 -3.53
CA TYR A 74 -4.77 11.90 -2.99
C TYR A 74 -4.64 12.70 -1.72
N GLU A 75 -5.59 13.61 -1.53
CA GLU A 75 -5.71 14.37 -0.28
C GLU A 75 -6.09 13.46 0.88
N LEU A 76 -6.97 12.50 0.63
CA LEU A 76 -7.40 11.50 1.62
C LEU A 76 -7.17 10.11 1.05
N PRO A 77 -5.94 9.58 1.15
CA PRO A 77 -5.64 8.26 0.59
C PRO A 77 -6.21 7.14 1.46
N GLN A 78 -6.54 6.04 0.79
CA GLN A 78 -6.87 4.81 1.51
C GLN A 78 -5.63 4.33 2.22
N TRP A 79 -5.77 3.99 3.48
CA TRP A 79 -4.72 3.33 4.24
C TRP A 79 -5.36 2.36 5.20
N VAL A 80 -5.20 1.08 4.94
CA VAL A 80 -5.79 0.02 5.75
C VAL A 80 -4.69 -0.96 6.11
N THR A 81 -4.64 -1.35 7.37
CA THR A 81 -3.66 -2.34 7.84
C THR A 81 -4.37 -3.46 8.56
N TRP A 82 -3.78 -4.64 8.53
CA TRP A 82 -4.28 -5.79 9.28
C TRP A 82 -3.11 -6.75 9.55
N ASN A 83 -3.27 -7.50 10.63
CA ASN A 83 -2.26 -8.49 10.99
C ASN A 83 -2.55 -9.79 10.27
N VAL A 84 -1.49 -10.44 9.78
CA VAL A 84 -1.60 -11.73 9.10
C VAL A 84 -0.55 -12.67 9.65
N SER A 85 -0.83 -13.96 9.50
CA SER A 85 0.15 -14.99 9.81
C SER A 85 0.80 -15.44 8.51
N ALA A 86 2.07 -15.80 8.60
CA ALA A 86 2.81 -16.36 7.49
C ALA A 86 3.56 -17.59 7.99
N ASN A 87 3.98 -18.46 7.06
CA ASN A 87 4.85 -19.56 7.48
C ASN A 87 6.15 -18.96 8.04
N PRO A 88 6.85 -19.68 8.94
CA PRO A 88 8.00 -19.11 9.64
C PRO A 88 9.12 -18.62 8.73
N VAL A 89 9.38 -19.31 7.63
CA VAL A 89 10.47 -18.93 6.72
C VAL A 89 10.14 -17.62 6.02
N TYR A 90 8.95 -17.51 5.44
CA TYR A 90 8.53 -16.30 4.75
C TYR A 90 8.38 -15.13 5.70
N GLY A 91 7.75 -15.36 6.86
CA GLY A 91 7.59 -14.32 7.88
C GLY A 91 8.92 -13.78 8.37
N SER A 92 9.90 -14.65 8.55
CA SER A 92 11.24 -14.25 8.94
C SER A 92 11.88 -13.35 7.87
N TRP A 93 11.69 -13.70 6.60
CA TRP A 93 12.19 -12.89 5.49
C TRP A 93 11.55 -11.50 5.50
N VAL A 94 10.24 -11.42 5.69
CA VAL A 94 9.53 -10.13 5.77
C VAL A 94 10.09 -9.27 6.90
N ASN A 95 10.35 -9.88 8.05
CA ASN A 95 10.78 -9.16 9.25
C ASN A 95 12.27 -8.86 9.29
N SER A 96 13.07 -9.49 8.43
CA SER A 96 14.53 -9.35 8.49
C SER A 96 15.08 -8.08 7.86
N GLY A 97 14.25 -7.33 7.15
CA GLY A 97 14.68 -6.10 6.52
C GLY A 97 15.50 -6.30 5.25
N ASN A 98 15.28 -7.40 4.55
CA ASN A 98 15.96 -7.68 3.28
C ASN A 98 15.72 -6.60 2.25
#